data_2871f8cab99b65a21a6e901fc61d9338
#
_entry.id   2871f8cab99b65a21a6e901fc61d9338
#
_cell.length_a   1.000
_cell.length_b   1.000
_cell.length_c   1.000
_cell.angle_alpha   90.00
_cell.angle_beta   90.00
_cell.angle_gamma   90.00
#
_symmetry.space_group_name_H-M   'P 1'
#
loop_
_entity.id
_entity.type
_entity.pdbx_description
1 polymer ?
#
loop_
_entity_poly.entity_id
_entity_poly.type
_entity_poly.pdbx_seq_one_letter_code
_entity_poly.pdbx_strand_id
1 'polypeptide(L)'
;MSAVVLALGTAAPVAARAQKLTATPDAIPTTLADRESALQDIFQVYWGAYLERYPEFASTIGDTRYNDKITDFSVSAENAWLAREQDWLLKVAEIDPTGLSEQQQLSQELLIRKFTEDARGAEFKEWEMPVNQMGGIQIDYAELAGQLSFNTVKDYEDWIARLHALPDAFNQVTTNMSLGMEDQRVPPQYLLEKVLDQVKQIAGEKAEDTPFAAPLNKFPASIAAADQDRLKSELLDAVTKEVLPAYMRFARFLAVTYIPAGRTEPGISALADGARYYAFCIKRETTTDLTPEQIHQIGLDEVKRDEAEMLAIAQKLGFKDLASFRASLKT
;
A
#
# COMPACT_ATOMS: atom_id res chain seq x y z
N MET A 1 -4.64 -2.98 3.97
CA MET A 1 -4.97 -1.78 3.17
C MET A 1 -6.46 -1.81 2.86
N SER A 2 -7.26 -1.01 3.56
CA SER A 2 -8.70 -0.92 3.28
C SER A 2 -8.92 0.22 2.29
N ALA A 3 -9.18 -0.13 1.04
CA ALA A 3 -9.55 0.84 0.02
C ALA A 3 -10.97 1.34 0.29
N VAL A 4 -11.11 2.60 0.63
CA VAL A 4 -12.41 3.29 0.63
C VAL A 4 -12.79 3.56 -0.82
N VAL A 5 -13.68 2.73 -1.39
CA VAL A 5 -14.26 2.98 -2.70
C VAL A 5 -15.31 4.08 -2.58
N LEU A 6 -14.93 5.31 -2.94
CA LEU A 6 -15.88 6.42 -3.11
C LEU A 6 -16.55 6.30 -4.49
N ALA A 7 -17.85 6.08 -4.51
CA ALA A 7 -18.65 6.12 -5.73
C ALA A 7 -18.64 7.55 -6.30
N LEU A 8 -17.91 7.77 -7.39
CA LEU A 8 -17.86 9.04 -8.11
C LEU A 8 -19.01 9.14 -9.10
N GLY A 9 -19.89 10.10 -8.88
CA GLY A 9 -20.84 10.57 -9.89
C GLY A 9 -20.11 11.30 -11.02
N THR A 10 -20.56 11.08 -12.24
CA THR A 10 -20.15 11.57 -13.57
C THR A 10 -19.13 12.70 -13.63
N ALA A 11 -17.96 12.38 -14.18
CA ALA A 11 -16.83 13.28 -14.37
C ALA A 11 -17.10 14.39 -15.39
N ALA A 12 -16.98 15.64 -14.95
CA ALA A 12 -16.69 16.78 -15.81
C ALA A 12 -15.16 17.04 -15.79
N PRO A 13 -14.54 17.62 -16.84
CA PRO A 13 -13.10 17.66 -16.99
C PRO A 13 -12.38 18.44 -15.89
N VAL A 14 -11.51 17.76 -15.16
CA VAL A 14 -10.75 18.22 -13.98
C VAL A 14 -9.69 19.29 -14.30
N ALA A 15 -9.35 19.53 -15.57
CA ALA A 15 -8.18 20.30 -15.98
C ALA A 15 -8.22 21.82 -15.71
N ALA A 16 -9.37 22.41 -15.36
CA ALA A 16 -9.52 23.88 -15.31
C ALA A 16 -9.52 24.48 -13.89
N ARG A 17 -9.51 23.70 -12.81
CA ARG A 17 -9.70 24.21 -11.44
C ARG A 17 -8.46 24.16 -10.52
N ALA A 18 -7.39 23.49 -10.92
CA ALA A 18 -6.19 23.31 -10.09
C ALA A 18 -5.34 24.59 -9.87
N GLN A 19 -5.68 25.72 -10.45
CA GLN A 19 -4.83 26.93 -10.44
C GLN A 19 -5.24 28.02 -9.43
N LYS A 20 -6.13 27.76 -8.47
CA LYS A 20 -6.64 28.82 -7.58
C LYS A 20 -6.43 28.62 -6.08
N LEU A 21 -5.45 27.83 -5.67
CA LEU A 21 -5.05 27.73 -4.26
C LEU A 21 -3.79 28.57 -3.98
N THR A 22 -3.89 29.91 -4.11
CA THR A 22 -2.93 30.85 -3.54
C THR A 22 -3.61 31.64 -2.41
N ALA A 23 -3.34 31.22 -1.19
CA ALA A 23 -3.18 31.97 0.06
C ALA A 23 -4.01 33.25 0.28
N THR A 24 -5.21 33.06 0.77
CA THR A 24 -5.82 33.89 1.82
C THR A 24 -6.24 32.94 2.95
N PRO A 25 -6.24 33.33 4.24
CA PRO A 25 -6.88 32.47 5.27
C PRO A 25 -8.31 32.25 4.83
N ASP A 26 -8.64 31.00 4.50
CA ASP A 26 -9.98 30.66 3.99
C ASP A 26 -10.99 31.05 5.06
N ALA A 27 -11.92 31.94 4.73
CA ALA A 27 -13.02 32.29 5.62
C ALA A 27 -13.81 31.01 5.93
N ILE A 28 -14.11 30.77 7.22
CA ILE A 28 -14.91 29.62 7.66
C ILE A 28 -16.22 29.61 6.85
N PRO A 29 -16.56 28.50 6.16
CA PRO A 29 -17.76 28.42 5.33
C PRO A 29 -19.02 28.66 6.17
N THR A 30 -19.80 29.69 5.83
CA THR A 30 -20.92 30.11 6.67
C THR A 30 -22.27 29.63 6.15
N THR A 31 -22.44 29.49 4.83
CA THR A 31 -23.69 28.95 4.26
C THR A 31 -23.59 27.45 4.01
N LEU A 32 -24.73 26.77 3.89
CA LEU A 32 -24.76 25.35 3.55
C LEU A 32 -24.04 25.09 2.22
N ALA A 33 -24.30 25.89 1.20
CA ALA A 33 -23.67 25.73 -0.12
C ALA A 33 -22.14 25.91 -0.07
N ASP A 34 -21.64 26.86 0.75
CA ASP A 34 -20.19 27.04 0.94
C ASP A 34 -19.56 25.83 1.62
N ARG A 35 -20.24 25.23 2.62
CA ARG A 35 -19.78 24.04 3.35
C ARG A 35 -19.75 22.81 2.46
N GLU A 36 -20.79 22.59 1.65
CA GLU A 36 -20.81 21.51 0.66
C GLU A 36 -19.69 21.66 -0.37
N SER A 37 -19.45 22.89 -0.86
CA SER A 37 -18.35 23.17 -1.80
C SER A 37 -16.99 22.95 -1.16
N ALA A 38 -16.78 23.45 0.06
CA ALA A 38 -15.51 23.29 0.78
C ALA A 38 -15.18 21.81 1.04
N LEU A 39 -16.19 21.02 1.46
CA LEU A 39 -16.01 19.58 1.67
C LEU A 39 -15.67 18.87 0.37
N GLN A 40 -16.37 19.19 -0.72
CA GLN A 40 -16.09 18.59 -2.05
C GLN A 40 -14.70 18.97 -2.56
N ASP A 41 -14.27 20.22 -2.36
CA ASP A 41 -12.94 20.67 -2.76
C ASP A 41 -11.83 19.93 -1.99
N ILE A 42 -11.99 19.70 -0.68
CA ILE A 42 -11.06 18.90 0.13
C ILE A 42 -10.95 17.47 -0.43
N PHE A 43 -12.08 16.81 -0.74
CA PHE A 43 -12.05 15.47 -1.33
C PHE A 43 -11.32 15.44 -2.66
N GLN A 44 -11.56 16.41 -3.55
CA GLN A 44 -10.89 16.46 -4.85
C GLN A 44 -9.38 16.69 -4.72
N VAL A 45 -8.99 17.63 -3.85
CA VAL A 45 -7.57 17.95 -3.61
C VAL A 45 -6.84 16.76 -2.97
N TYR A 46 -7.45 16.16 -1.94
CA TYR A 46 -6.90 14.97 -1.30
C TYR A 46 -6.76 13.81 -2.29
N TRP A 47 -7.82 13.50 -3.06
CA TRP A 47 -7.78 12.42 -4.03
C TRP A 47 -6.72 12.62 -5.12
N GLY A 48 -6.63 13.83 -5.67
CA GLY A 48 -5.61 14.17 -6.64
C GLY A 48 -4.19 14.01 -6.08
N ALA A 49 -3.96 14.48 -4.86
CA ALA A 49 -2.70 14.34 -4.16
C ALA A 49 -2.36 12.88 -3.78
N TYR A 50 -3.37 12.10 -3.42
CA TYR A 50 -3.22 10.68 -3.13
C TYR A 50 -2.76 9.89 -4.36
N LEU A 51 -3.36 10.16 -5.52
CA LEU A 51 -2.97 9.52 -6.79
C LEU A 51 -1.56 9.94 -7.25
N GLU A 52 -1.17 11.18 -6.99
CA GLU A 52 0.20 11.65 -7.24
C GLU A 52 1.21 10.98 -6.30
N ARG A 53 0.86 10.82 -5.01
CA ARG A 53 1.70 10.18 -3.99
C ARG A 53 1.89 8.69 -4.24
N TYR A 54 0.85 8.01 -4.77
CA TYR A 54 0.82 6.58 -5.02
C TYR A 54 0.54 6.27 -6.50
N PRO A 55 1.50 6.56 -7.39
CA PRO A 55 1.33 6.43 -8.84
C PRO A 55 1.04 5.00 -9.30
N GLU A 56 1.51 3.98 -8.57
CA GLU A 56 1.22 2.58 -8.85
C GLU A 56 -0.29 2.31 -8.65
N PHE A 57 -0.86 2.79 -7.54
CA PHE A 57 -2.29 2.69 -7.29
C PHE A 57 -3.11 3.45 -8.35
N ALA A 58 -2.66 4.68 -8.72
CA ALA A 58 -3.32 5.44 -9.78
C ALA A 58 -3.40 4.63 -11.08
N SER A 59 -2.31 3.97 -11.46
CA SER A 59 -2.25 3.14 -12.67
C SER A 59 -3.18 1.92 -12.59
N THR A 60 -3.27 1.25 -11.44
CA THR A 60 -4.12 0.06 -11.26
C THR A 60 -5.62 0.38 -11.36
N ILE A 61 -6.04 1.61 -11.02
CA ILE A 61 -7.43 2.06 -11.18
C ILE A 61 -7.69 2.73 -12.54
N GLY A 62 -6.69 2.75 -13.44
CA GLY A 62 -6.80 3.28 -14.80
C GLY A 62 -6.52 4.79 -14.95
N ASP A 63 -5.97 5.44 -13.93
CA ASP A 63 -5.51 6.82 -14.04
C ASP A 63 -4.07 6.85 -14.59
N THR A 64 -3.94 7.24 -15.85
CA THR A 64 -2.67 7.18 -16.59
C THR A 64 -1.74 8.38 -16.39
N ARG A 65 -2.14 9.38 -15.60
CA ARG A 65 -1.38 10.63 -15.42
C ARG A 65 0.01 10.43 -14.83
N TYR A 66 0.19 9.35 -14.09
CA TYR A 66 1.40 9.05 -13.32
C TYR A 66 2.04 7.71 -13.70
N ASN A 67 1.73 7.19 -14.90
CA ASN A 67 2.24 5.87 -15.33
C ASN A 67 3.76 5.80 -15.44
N ASP A 68 4.43 6.95 -15.66
CA ASP A 68 5.87 7.08 -15.71
C ASP A 68 6.53 7.33 -14.34
N LYS A 69 5.74 7.40 -13.26
CA LYS A 69 6.21 7.75 -11.92
C LYS A 69 6.24 6.53 -10.99
N ILE A 70 7.07 6.65 -9.96
CA ILE A 70 7.20 5.69 -8.86
C ILE A 70 6.99 6.42 -7.54
N THR A 71 6.48 5.71 -6.53
CA THR A 71 6.35 6.27 -5.17
C THR A 71 7.70 6.75 -4.65
N ASP A 72 7.76 7.98 -4.13
CA ASP A 72 8.91 8.50 -3.39
C ASP A 72 8.85 7.99 -1.95
N PHE A 73 9.75 7.05 -1.61
CA PHE A 73 9.87 6.45 -0.28
C PHE A 73 10.78 7.24 0.67
N SER A 74 11.26 8.43 0.27
CA SER A 74 12.14 9.22 1.13
C SER A 74 11.44 9.69 2.40
N VAL A 75 12.19 9.83 3.50
CA VAL A 75 11.70 10.39 4.77
C VAL A 75 11.12 11.80 4.57
N SER A 76 11.70 12.58 3.65
CA SER A 76 11.17 13.91 3.33
C SER A 76 9.78 13.85 2.70
N ALA A 77 9.52 12.88 1.81
CA ALA A 77 8.20 12.67 1.22
C ALA A 77 7.17 12.17 2.25
N GLU A 78 7.57 11.28 3.16
CA GLU A 78 6.73 10.84 4.28
C GLU A 78 6.32 12.02 5.18
N ASN A 79 7.29 12.84 5.61
CA ASN A 79 7.02 14.00 6.44
C ASN A 79 6.16 15.07 5.73
N ALA A 80 6.41 15.29 4.44
CA ALA A 80 5.61 16.21 3.63
C ALA A 80 4.16 15.73 3.48
N TRP A 81 3.96 14.43 3.30
CA TRP A 81 2.64 13.84 3.24
C TRP A 81 1.88 14.01 4.55
N LEU A 82 2.51 13.66 5.67
CA LEU A 82 1.92 13.83 7.01
C LEU A 82 1.54 15.28 7.29
N ALA A 83 2.40 16.24 6.92
CA ALA A 83 2.09 17.66 7.08
C ALA A 83 0.86 18.10 6.26
N ARG A 84 0.70 17.57 5.04
CA ARG A 84 -0.51 17.81 4.21
C ARG A 84 -1.76 17.20 4.83
N GLU A 85 -1.68 15.98 5.36
CA GLU A 85 -2.82 15.33 6.02
C GLU A 85 -3.26 16.08 7.28
N GLN A 86 -2.31 16.62 8.04
CA GLN A 86 -2.61 17.49 9.19
C GLN A 86 -3.30 18.80 8.78
N ASP A 87 -2.87 19.44 7.68
CA ASP A 87 -3.54 20.64 7.14
C ASP A 87 -4.97 20.32 6.68
N TRP A 88 -5.17 19.21 5.99
CA TRP A 88 -6.50 18.76 5.57
C TRP A 88 -7.39 18.38 6.76
N LEU A 89 -6.83 17.77 7.81
CA LEU A 89 -7.57 17.46 9.04
C LEU A 89 -8.14 18.73 9.66
N LEU A 90 -7.32 19.78 9.79
CA LEU A 90 -7.77 21.06 10.33
C LEU A 90 -8.91 21.64 9.49
N LYS A 91 -8.74 21.68 8.16
CA LYS A 91 -9.73 22.23 7.24
C LYS A 91 -11.04 21.45 7.23
N VAL A 92 -11.01 20.13 7.21
CA VAL A 92 -12.23 19.31 7.19
C VAL A 92 -12.95 19.35 8.53
N ALA A 93 -12.22 19.47 9.65
CA ALA A 93 -12.81 19.56 10.99
C ALA A 93 -13.50 20.92 11.27
N GLU A 94 -13.11 21.98 10.55
CA GLU A 94 -13.75 23.30 10.66
C GLU A 94 -15.11 23.39 9.94
N ILE A 95 -15.44 22.42 9.08
CA ILE A 95 -16.72 22.40 8.37
C ILE A 95 -17.83 21.92 9.30
N ASP A 96 -18.79 22.80 9.63
CA ASP A 96 -19.98 22.43 10.40
C ASP A 96 -20.86 21.44 9.60
N PRO A 97 -21.10 20.22 10.11
CA PRO A 97 -21.89 19.20 9.41
C PRO A 97 -23.39 19.49 9.34
N THR A 98 -23.87 20.51 10.06
CA THR A 98 -25.32 20.82 10.14
C THR A 98 -25.91 21.14 8.77
N GLY A 99 -26.90 20.36 8.36
CA GLY A 99 -27.59 20.52 7.08
C GLY A 99 -26.91 19.82 5.88
N LEU A 100 -25.68 19.29 6.04
CA LEU A 100 -25.11 18.39 5.04
C LEU A 100 -25.95 17.10 4.93
N SER A 101 -25.97 16.46 3.76
CA SER A 101 -26.60 15.15 3.59
C SER A 101 -25.93 14.08 4.45
N GLU A 102 -26.63 12.99 4.79
CA GLU A 102 -26.09 11.87 5.56
C GLU A 102 -24.81 11.33 4.92
N GLN A 103 -24.75 11.22 3.59
CA GLN A 103 -23.58 10.77 2.86
C GLN A 103 -22.39 11.74 3.01
N GLN A 104 -22.63 13.04 2.98
CA GLN A 104 -21.58 14.04 3.15
C GLN A 104 -21.05 14.04 4.59
N GLN A 105 -21.95 13.95 5.59
CA GLN A 105 -21.55 13.83 7.01
C GLN A 105 -20.70 12.58 7.25
N LEU A 106 -21.15 11.41 6.76
CA LEU A 106 -20.39 10.17 6.86
C LEU A 106 -19.02 10.28 6.17
N SER A 107 -18.96 10.86 4.99
CA SER A 107 -17.72 11.04 4.25
C SER A 107 -16.76 12.00 4.96
N GLN A 108 -17.27 13.07 5.57
CA GLN A 108 -16.49 13.99 6.40
C GLN A 108 -15.93 13.28 7.63
N GLU A 109 -16.76 12.53 8.35
CA GLU A 109 -16.36 11.77 9.55
C GLU A 109 -15.25 10.74 9.22
N LEU A 110 -15.41 9.99 8.12
CA LEU A 110 -14.41 9.02 7.68
C LEU A 110 -13.08 9.69 7.31
N LEU A 111 -13.12 10.88 6.72
CA LEU A 111 -11.89 11.60 6.35
C LEU A 111 -11.18 12.16 7.60
N ILE A 112 -11.94 12.74 8.54
CA ILE A 112 -11.41 13.20 9.84
C ILE A 112 -10.78 12.02 10.59
N ARG A 113 -11.48 10.89 10.62
CA ARG A 113 -10.97 9.67 11.25
C ARG A 113 -9.66 9.23 10.62
N LYS A 114 -9.61 9.12 9.27
CA LYS A 114 -8.41 8.72 8.54
C LYS A 114 -7.21 9.60 8.90
N PHE A 115 -7.33 10.92 8.76
CA PHE A 115 -6.22 11.84 9.04
C PHE A 115 -5.83 11.84 10.53
N THR A 116 -6.80 11.64 11.42
CA THR A 116 -6.50 11.51 12.86
C THR A 116 -5.71 10.24 13.15
N GLU A 117 -6.07 9.12 12.53
CA GLU A 117 -5.38 7.84 12.68
C GLU A 117 -3.96 7.91 12.09
N ASP A 118 -3.78 8.53 10.92
CA ASP A 118 -2.48 8.71 10.28
C ASP A 118 -1.56 9.61 11.12
N ALA A 119 -2.09 10.73 11.65
CA ALA A 119 -1.33 11.60 12.53
C ALA A 119 -0.91 10.90 13.84
N ARG A 120 -1.75 10.05 14.41
CA ARG A 120 -1.41 9.22 15.60
C ARG A 120 -0.44 8.10 15.24
N GLY A 121 -0.60 7.50 14.06
CA GLY A 121 0.25 6.41 13.59
C GLY A 121 1.67 6.86 13.24
N ALA A 122 1.86 8.14 12.91
CA ALA A 122 3.15 8.70 12.52
C ALA A 122 4.26 8.50 13.57
N GLU A 123 3.90 8.48 14.87
CA GLU A 123 4.87 8.22 15.94
C GLU A 123 5.50 6.81 15.86
N PHE A 124 4.81 5.85 15.24
CA PHE A 124 5.29 4.47 15.12
C PHE A 124 6.14 4.23 13.89
N LYS A 125 6.31 5.22 13.03
CA LYS A 125 7.22 5.21 11.88
C LYS A 125 7.16 3.88 11.10
N GLU A 126 5.96 3.46 10.67
CA GLU A 126 5.76 2.19 9.95
C GLU A 126 6.67 2.07 8.71
N TRP A 127 7.05 3.21 8.13
CA TRP A 127 7.96 3.32 6.99
C TRP A 127 9.41 2.87 7.29
N GLU A 128 9.80 2.71 8.56
CA GLU A 128 11.09 2.12 8.96
C GLU A 128 11.14 0.59 8.79
N MET A 129 9.98 -0.06 8.68
CA MET A 129 9.86 -1.51 8.43
C MET A 129 9.10 -1.79 7.12
N PRO A 130 9.56 -1.28 5.96
CA PRO A 130 8.78 -1.20 4.73
C PRO A 130 8.61 -2.54 4.01
N VAL A 131 9.28 -3.60 4.45
CA VAL A 131 9.27 -4.91 3.78
C VAL A 131 8.88 -6.03 4.73
N ASN A 132 8.07 -6.94 4.23
CA ASN A 132 7.72 -8.21 4.85
C ASN A 132 7.42 -9.26 3.76
N GLN A 133 7.12 -10.49 4.14
CA GLN A 133 6.87 -11.59 3.18
C GLN A 133 5.54 -11.44 2.39
N MET A 134 4.68 -10.47 2.74
CA MET A 134 3.38 -10.24 2.11
C MET A 134 3.35 -9.00 1.22
N GLY A 135 4.34 -8.12 1.34
CA GLY A 135 4.42 -6.86 0.61
C GLY A 135 5.75 -6.15 0.78
N GLY A 136 5.98 -5.19 -0.07
CA GLY A 136 7.16 -4.34 -0.11
C GLY A 136 7.78 -4.29 -1.50
N ILE A 137 8.76 -3.40 -1.65
CA ILE A 137 9.37 -3.08 -2.94
C ILE A 137 9.85 -4.33 -3.72
N GLN A 138 10.22 -5.41 -3.01
CA GLN A 138 10.76 -6.62 -3.61
C GLN A 138 9.74 -7.42 -4.42
N ILE A 139 8.44 -7.27 -4.14
CA ILE A 139 7.38 -7.99 -4.86
C ILE A 139 6.39 -7.04 -5.54
N ASP A 140 6.09 -5.89 -4.96
CA ASP A 140 5.02 -5.01 -5.42
C ASP A 140 5.23 -4.55 -6.87
N TYR A 141 6.46 -4.19 -7.26
CA TYR A 141 6.76 -3.78 -8.63
C TYR A 141 6.84 -4.94 -9.62
N ALA A 142 7.27 -6.11 -9.17
CA ALA A 142 7.27 -7.31 -9.99
C ALA A 142 5.83 -7.74 -10.35
N GLU A 143 4.92 -7.64 -9.39
CA GLU A 143 3.50 -7.94 -9.59
C GLU A 143 2.76 -6.86 -10.38
N LEU A 144 3.19 -5.61 -10.28
CA LEU A 144 2.56 -4.46 -10.95
C LEU A 144 2.50 -4.63 -12.46
N ALA A 145 3.55 -5.18 -13.10
CA ALA A 145 3.59 -5.42 -14.54
C ALA A 145 2.39 -6.24 -15.04
N GLY A 146 1.93 -7.22 -14.24
CA GLY A 146 0.78 -8.06 -14.55
C GLY A 146 -0.58 -7.37 -14.36
N GLN A 147 -0.61 -6.21 -13.69
CA GLN A 147 -1.83 -5.46 -13.38
C GLN A 147 -2.06 -4.28 -14.33
N LEU A 148 -1.03 -3.90 -15.09
CA LEU A 148 -1.08 -2.78 -16.02
C LEU A 148 -1.54 -3.20 -17.42
N SER A 149 -2.08 -2.24 -18.17
CA SER A 149 -2.46 -2.41 -19.58
C SER A 149 -1.37 -1.84 -20.48
N PHE A 150 -0.95 -2.63 -21.48
CA PHE A 150 0.09 -2.28 -22.47
C PHE A 150 -0.52 -2.24 -23.86
N ASN A 151 -1.20 -1.15 -24.22
CA ASN A 151 -1.95 -1.02 -25.48
C ASN A 151 -1.25 -0.11 -26.49
N THR A 152 -0.39 0.79 -26.04
CA THR A 152 0.29 1.81 -26.86
C THR A 152 1.78 1.80 -26.60
N VAL A 153 2.57 2.38 -27.52
CA VAL A 153 4.02 2.59 -27.33
C VAL A 153 4.31 3.32 -26.02
N LYS A 154 3.49 4.32 -25.70
CA LYS A 154 3.65 5.10 -24.47
C LYS A 154 3.53 4.25 -23.20
N ASP A 155 2.65 3.26 -23.15
CA ASP A 155 2.49 2.42 -21.96
C ASP A 155 3.78 1.65 -21.64
N TYR A 156 4.49 1.19 -22.69
CA TYR A 156 5.79 0.54 -22.54
C TYR A 156 6.87 1.54 -22.14
N GLU A 157 6.89 2.75 -22.73
CA GLU A 157 7.84 3.81 -22.38
C GLU A 157 7.65 4.25 -20.92
N ASP A 158 6.41 4.39 -20.45
CA ASP A 158 6.10 4.71 -19.07
C ASP A 158 6.58 3.60 -18.10
N TRP A 159 6.39 2.33 -18.50
CA TRP A 159 6.91 1.21 -17.72
C TRP A 159 8.44 1.20 -17.65
N ILE A 160 9.13 1.43 -18.76
CA ILE A 160 10.58 1.54 -18.82
C ILE A 160 11.07 2.68 -17.92
N ALA A 161 10.38 3.84 -17.91
CA ALA A 161 10.71 4.95 -17.03
C ALA A 161 10.61 4.55 -15.54
N ARG A 162 9.61 3.76 -15.15
CA ARG A 162 9.52 3.19 -13.79
C ARG A 162 10.68 2.26 -13.48
N LEU A 163 11.08 1.41 -14.43
CA LEU A 163 12.22 0.50 -14.24
C LEU A 163 13.52 1.27 -14.01
N HIS A 164 13.73 2.38 -14.71
CA HIS A 164 14.88 3.28 -14.48
C HIS A 164 14.86 3.96 -13.10
N ALA A 165 13.68 4.24 -12.56
CA ALA A 165 13.54 4.87 -11.24
C ALA A 165 13.65 3.86 -10.07
N LEU A 166 13.46 2.55 -10.33
CA LEU A 166 13.39 1.53 -9.29
C LEU A 166 14.66 1.40 -8.44
N PRO A 167 15.90 1.51 -8.97
CA PRO A 167 17.10 1.50 -8.15
C PRO A 167 17.14 2.57 -7.05
N ASP A 168 16.66 3.78 -7.34
CA ASP A 168 16.60 4.86 -6.35
C ASP A 168 15.56 4.57 -5.27
N ALA A 169 14.42 4.00 -5.64
CA ALA A 169 13.43 3.55 -4.67
C ALA A 169 13.98 2.46 -3.74
N PHE A 170 14.76 1.50 -4.25
CA PHE A 170 15.46 0.53 -3.41
C PHE A 170 16.46 1.19 -2.45
N ASN A 171 17.15 2.25 -2.89
CA ASN A 171 18.07 3.00 -2.04
C ASN A 171 17.31 3.72 -0.91
N GLN A 172 16.17 4.36 -1.22
CA GLN A 172 15.32 5.02 -0.22
C GLN A 172 14.78 4.02 0.80
N VAL A 173 14.25 2.88 0.34
CA VAL A 173 13.76 1.80 1.21
C VAL A 173 14.89 1.27 2.10
N THR A 174 16.10 1.05 1.56
CA THR A 174 17.27 0.61 2.34
C THR A 174 17.67 1.64 3.39
N THR A 175 17.56 2.93 3.08
CA THR A 175 17.80 4.02 4.03
C THR A 175 16.78 3.99 5.17
N ASN A 176 15.50 3.85 4.86
CA ASN A 176 14.44 3.73 5.86
C ASN A 176 14.64 2.52 6.78
N MET A 177 15.01 1.38 6.21
CA MET A 177 15.33 0.17 6.97
C MET A 177 16.55 0.37 7.89
N SER A 178 17.54 1.15 7.44
CA SER A 178 18.72 1.48 8.25
C SER A 178 18.36 2.39 9.43
N LEU A 179 17.49 3.36 9.22
CA LEU A 179 16.93 4.17 10.32
C LEU A 179 16.13 3.31 11.31
N GLY A 180 15.35 2.36 10.79
CA GLY A 180 14.65 1.39 11.64
C GLY A 180 15.59 0.53 12.50
N MET A 181 16.78 0.17 11.99
CA MET A 181 17.78 -0.52 12.82
C MET A 181 18.32 0.39 13.96
N GLU A 182 18.54 1.67 13.69
CA GLU A 182 18.95 2.65 14.70
C GLU A 182 17.89 2.81 15.79
N ASP A 183 16.61 2.81 15.40
CA ASP A 183 15.46 2.92 16.29
C ASP A 183 15.01 1.56 16.89
N GLN A 184 15.77 0.48 16.64
CA GLN A 184 15.45 -0.89 17.08
C GLN A 184 14.09 -1.41 16.56
N ARG A 185 13.68 -0.93 15.39
CA ARG A 185 12.45 -1.28 14.68
C ARG A 185 12.77 -2.19 13.51
N VAL A 186 13.04 -3.46 13.80
CA VAL A 186 13.38 -4.46 12.77
C VAL A 186 12.40 -5.64 12.86
N PRO A 187 11.88 -6.14 11.73
CA PRO A 187 11.03 -7.33 11.71
C PRO A 187 11.74 -8.58 12.25
N PRO A 188 10.98 -9.65 12.57
CA PRO A 188 11.55 -10.93 12.99
C PRO A 188 12.43 -11.55 11.89
N GLN A 189 13.59 -12.13 12.29
CA GLN A 189 14.56 -12.74 11.37
C GLN A 189 13.94 -13.74 10.42
N TYR A 190 13.10 -14.66 10.92
CA TYR A 190 12.48 -15.71 10.10
C TYR A 190 11.57 -15.18 8.99
N LEU A 191 10.99 -13.97 9.15
CA LEU A 191 10.22 -13.29 8.10
C LEU A 191 11.13 -12.64 7.08
N LEU A 192 12.24 -12.03 7.55
CA LEU A 192 13.23 -11.40 6.67
C LEU A 192 13.98 -12.43 5.80
N GLU A 193 14.17 -13.66 6.30
CA GLU A 193 14.72 -14.77 5.50
C GLU A 193 13.81 -15.07 4.30
N LYS A 194 12.49 -15.06 4.48
CA LYS A 194 11.52 -15.21 3.37
C LYS A 194 11.59 -14.06 2.38
N VAL A 195 11.76 -12.82 2.87
CA VAL A 195 11.98 -11.65 2.00
C VAL A 195 13.26 -11.83 1.17
N LEU A 196 14.35 -12.31 1.80
CA LEU A 196 15.61 -12.57 1.10
C LEU A 196 15.45 -13.62 0.02
N ASP A 197 14.66 -14.67 0.26
CA ASP A 197 14.41 -15.72 -0.74
C ASP A 197 13.64 -15.15 -1.94
N GLN A 198 12.62 -14.31 -1.71
CA GLN A 198 11.89 -13.60 -2.78
C GLN A 198 12.84 -12.73 -3.61
N VAL A 199 13.68 -11.93 -2.95
CA VAL A 199 14.66 -11.06 -3.63
C VAL A 199 15.66 -11.88 -4.44
N LYS A 200 16.20 -12.98 -3.89
CA LYS A 200 17.15 -13.86 -4.59
C LYS A 200 16.53 -14.55 -5.79
N GLN A 201 15.27 -14.93 -5.71
CA GLN A 201 14.56 -15.53 -6.83
C GLN A 201 14.61 -14.60 -8.04
N ILE A 202 14.18 -13.34 -7.88
CA ILE A 202 14.19 -12.35 -8.97
C ILE A 202 15.63 -12.01 -9.40
N ALA A 203 16.53 -11.78 -8.44
CA ALA A 203 17.94 -11.46 -8.75
C ALA A 203 18.68 -12.54 -9.52
N GLY A 204 18.24 -13.81 -9.44
CA GLY A 204 18.83 -14.95 -10.12
C GLY A 204 18.24 -15.24 -11.52
N GLU A 205 17.20 -14.55 -11.93
CA GLU A 205 16.57 -14.74 -13.22
C GLU A 205 17.33 -14.01 -14.33
N LYS A 206 17.13 -14.46 -15.58
CA LYS A 206 17.52 -13.66 -16.74
C LYS A 206 16.49 -12.55 -16.96
N ALA A 207 16.90 -11.43 -17.53
CA ALA A 207 16.04 -10.28 -17.73
C ALA A 207 14.71 -10.64 -18.43
N GLU A 208 14.80 -11.48 -19.48
CA GLU A 208 13.64 -11.94 -20.26
C GLU A 208 12.68 -12.85 -19.48
N ASP A 209 13.14 -13.51 -18.44
CA ASP A 209 12.36 -14.45 -17.63
C ASP A 209 11.72 -13.75 -16.40
N THR A 210 12.14 -12.52 -16.09
CA THR A 210 11.60 -11.77 -14.96
C THR A 210 10.15 -11.33 -15.18
N PRO A 211 9.36 -11.14 -14.10
CA PRO A 211 8.03 -10.54 -14.20
C PRO A 211 8.02 -9.14 -14.86
N PHE A 212 9.12 -8.40 -14.78
CA PHE A 212 9.25 -7.07 -15.40
C PHE A 212 9.19 -7.12 -16.92
N ALA A 213 9.62 -8.22 -17.53
CA ALA A 213 9.60 -8.45 -18.98
C ALA A 213 8.27 -9.04 -19.48
N ALA A 214 7.33 -9.36 -18.60
CA ALA A 214 6.04 -9.96 -18.98
C ALA A 214 5.29 -9.19 -20.08
N PRO A 215 5.30 -7.83 -20.14
CA PRO A 215 4.68 -7.09 -21.24
C PRO A 215 5.22 -7.41 -22.63
N LEU A 216 6.47 -7.88 -22.73
CA LEU A 216 7.12 -8.22 -24.00
C LEU A 216 6.61 -9.52 -24.60
N ASN A 217 5.90 -10.36 -23.85
CA ASN A 217 5.40 -11.67 -24.33
C ASN A 217 4.35 -11.53 -25.43
N LYS A 218 3.64 -10.39 -25.47
CA LYS A 218 2.59 -10.16 -26.45
C LYS A 218 2.38 -8.66 -26.69
N PHE A 219 2.94 -8.16 -27.78
CA PHE A 219 2.66 -6.81 -28.25
C PHE A 219 1.28 -6.72 -28.92
N PRO A 220 0.54 -5.60 -28.75
CA PRO A 220 -0.62 -5.28 -29.57
C PRO A 220 -0.27 -5.17 -31.04
N ALA A 221 -1.16 -5.62 -31.92
CA ALA A 221 -0.95 -5.53 -33.37
C ALA A 221 -0.86 -4.06 -33.89
N SER A 222 -1.29 -3.11 -33.10
CA SER A 222 -1.20 -1.67 -33.41
C SER A 222 0.21 -1.09 -33.27
N ILE A 223 1.13 -1.79 -32.59
CA ILE A 223 2.52 -1.33 -32.38
C ILE A 223 3.37 -1.85 -33.55
N ALA A 224 4.02 -0.94 -34.28
CA ALA A 224 4.87 -1.29 -35.40
C ALA A 224 6.07 -2.17 -34.99
N ALA A 225 6.53 -3.07 -35.84
CA ALA A 225 7.61 -4.00 -35.54
C ALA A 225 8.90 -3.30 -35.09
N ALA A 226 9.24 -2.15 -35.69
CA ALA A 226 10.41 -1.36 -35.31
C ALA A 226 10.29 -0.82 -33.88
N ASP A 227 9.09 -0.42 -33.43
CA ASP A 227 8.86 -0.01 -32.04
C ASP A 227 8.90 -1.20 -31.11
N GLN A 228 8.35 -2.37 -31.48
CA GLN A 228 8.44 -3.60 -30.69
C GLN A 228 9.90 -3.97 -30.43
N ASP A 229 10.76 -3.94 -31.44
CA ASP A 229 12.20 -4.25 -31.32
C ASP A 229 12.92 -3.25 -30.42
N ARG A 230 12.64 -1.94 -30.57
CA ARG A 230 13.18 -0.89 -29.72
C ARG A 230 12.77 -1.06 -28.27
N LEU A 231 11.47 -1.15 -28.01
CA LEU A 231 10.90 -1.28 -26.66
C LEU A 231 11.41 -2.54 -25.95
N LYS A 232 11.52 -3.65 -26.68
CA LYS A 232 12.09 -4.89 -26.16
C LYS A 232 13.55 -4.69 -25.74
N SER A 233 14.36 -4.03 -26.58
CA SER A 233 15.76 -3.76 -26.27
C SER A 233 15.90 -2.85 -25.06
N GLU A 234 15.16 -1.74 -25.02
CA GLU A 234 15.20 -0.75 -23.93
C GLU A 234 14.75 -1.34 -22.59
N LEU A 235 13.65 -2.10 -22.59
CA LEU A 235 13.13 -2.74 -21.39
C LEU A 235 14.10 -3.78 -20.82
N LEU A 236 14.61 -4.68 -21.67
CA LEU A 236 15.57 -5.71 -21.23
C LEU A 236 16.89 -5.09 -20.78
N ASP A 237 17.32 -4.00 -21.39
CA ASP A 237 18.49 -3.23 -20.96
C ASP A 237 18.28 -2.61 -19.57
N ALA A 238 17.12 -1.98 -19.31
CA ALA A 238 16.77 -1.44 -18.00
C ALA A 238 16.74 -2.54 -16.93
N VAL A 239 16.11 -3.68 -17.22
CA VAL A 239 16.08 -4.81 -16.28
C VAL A 239 17.49 -5.33 -16.00
N THR A 240 18.30 -5.58 -17.05
CA THR A 240 19.63 -6.17 -16.92
C THR A 240 20.62 -5.25 -16.21
N LYS A 241 20.61 -3.94 -16.56
CA LYS A 241 21.67 -3.02 -16.12
C LYS A 241 21.30 -2.26 -14.83
N GLU A 242 20.03 -2.20 -14.48
CA GLU A 242 19.55 -1.38 -13.38
C GLU A 242 18.73 -2.16 -12.35
N VAL A 243 17.66 -2.86 -12.77
CA VAL A 243 16.74 -3.55 -11.85
C VAL A 243 17.44 -4.72 -11.17
N LEU A 244 17.97 -5.69 -11.94
CA LEU A 244 18.63 -6.87 -11.35
C LEU A 244 19.83 -6.49 -10.46
N PRO A 245 20.70 -5.53 -10.82
CA PRO A 245 21.72 -5.03 -9.90
C PRO A 245 21.17 -4.40 -8.62
N ALA A 246 20.00 -3.73 -8.68
CA ALA A 246 19.35 -3.19 -7.48
C ALA A 246 18.87 -4.32 -6.55
N TYR A 247 18.22 -5.35 -7.09
CA TYR A 247 17.85 -6.56 -6.34
C TYR A 247 19.06 -7.26 -5.73
N MET A 248 20.18 -7.40 -6.45
CA MET A 248 21.42 -7.98 -5.91
C MET A 248 21.99 -7.17 -4.75
N ARG A 249 22.02 -5.84 -4.85
CA ARG A 249 22.45 -4.97 -3.74
C ARG A 249 21.54 -5.11 -2.53
N PHE A 250 20.23 -5.15 -2.76
CA PHE A 250 19.24 -5.31 -1.71
C PHE A 250 19.34 -6.69 -1.04
N ALA A 251 19.51 -7.76 -1.80
CA ALA A 251 19.77 -9.11 -1.27
C ALA A 251 21.01 -9.13 -0.35
N ARG A 252 22.10 -8.46 -0.78
CA ARG A 252 23.31 -8.34 0.04
C ARG A 252 23.05 -7.58 1.34
N PHE A 253 22.34 -6.45 1.28
CA PHE A 253 21.98 -5.67 2.46
C PHE A 253 21.14 -6.51 3.43
N LEU A 254 20.11 -7.19 2.93
CA LEU A 254 19.30 -8.11 3.73
C LEU A 254 20.15 -9.17 4.42
N ALA A 255 20.97 -9.91 3.65
CA ALA A 255 21.72 -11.04 4.16
C ALA A 255 22.82 -10.67 5.17
N VAL A 256 23.51 -9.54 4.93
CA VAL A 256 24.73 -9.19 5.68
C VAL A 256 24.44 -8.22 6.82
N THR A 257 23.40 -7.39 6.68
CA THR A 257 23.17 -6.27 7.60
C THR A 257 21.81 -6.38 8.30
N TYR A 258 20.72 -6.52 7.54
CA TYR A 258 19.38 -6.34 8.10
C TYR A 258 18.87 -7.58 8.84
N ILE A 259 19.04 -8.79 8.28
CA ILE A 259 18.64 -10.05 8.93
C ILE A 259 19.37 -10.26 10.25
N PRO A 260 20.71 -10.06 10.34
CA PRO A 260 21.39 -10.16 11.63
C PRO A 260 20.89 -9.19 12.71
N ALA A 261 20.36 -8.04 12.31
CA ALA A 261 19.72 -7.07 13.22
C ALA A 261 18.27 -7.42 13.57
N GLY A 262 17.67 -8.38 12.88
CA GLY A 262 16.28 -8.80 13.08
C GLY A 262 16.04 -9.37 14.48
N ARG A 263 14.86 -9.15 15.03
CA ARG A 263 14.49 -9.70 16.34
C ARG A 263 14.16 -11.20 16.24
N THR A 264 14.29 -11.89 17.36
CA THR A 264 13.94 -13.31 17.51
C THR A 264 12.46 -13.51 17.87
N GLU A 265 11.89 -12.58 18.63
CA GLU A 265 10.50 -12.61 19.07
C GLU A 265 9.57 -12.26 17.91
N PRO A 266 8.54 -13.10 17.65
CA PRO A 266 7.64 -12.89 16.51
C PRO A 266 6.66 -11.72 16.70
N GLY A 267 6.27 -11.43 17.95
CA GLY A 267 5.23 -10.45 18.25
C GLY A 267 5.69 -9.00 18.08
N ILE A 268 4.81 -8.13 17.62
CA ILE A 268 5.07 -6.68 17.53
C ILE A 268 5.28 -6.04 18.91
N SER A 269 4.74 -6.67 19.97
CA SER A 269 4.93 -6.28 21.37
C SER A 269 6.39 -6.34 21.85
N ALA A 270 7.28 -7.00 21.09
CA ALA A 270 8.71 -7.03 21.38
C ALA A 270 9.46 -5.75 20.95
N LEU A 271 8.84 -4.87 20.16
CA LEU A 271 9.39 -3.53 19.91
C LEU A 271 9.37 -2.69 21.19
N ALA A 272 10.26 -1.71 21.30
CA ALA A 272 10.37 -0.85 22.49
C ALA A 272 9.03 -0.17 22.86
N ASP A 273 8.27 0.26 21.88
CA ASP A 273 6.93 0.84 22.00
C ASP A 273 5.80 -0.15 21.63
N GLY A 274 6.13 -1.44 21.51
CA GLY A 274 5.31 -2.46 20.88
C GLY A 274 3.92 -2.65 21.48
N ALA A 275 3.79 -2.55 22.81
CA ALA A 275 2.49 -2.65 23.47
C ALA A 275 1.57 -1.46 23.08
N ARG A 276 2.13 -0.26 23.00
CA ARG A 276 1.41 0.95 22.61
C ARG A 276 1.07 0.92 21.11
N TYR A 277 2.00 0.47 20.29
CA TYR A 277 1.79 0.29 18.87
C TYR A 277 0.71 -0.77 18.61
N TYR A 278 0.73 -1.89 19.31
CA TYR A 278 -0.30 -2.93 19.17
C TYR A 278 -1.69 -2.44 19.55
N ALA A 279 -1.80 -1.67 20.65
CA ALA A 279 -3.06 -1.05 21.05
C ALA A 279 -3.58 -0.06 19.99
N PHE A 280 -2.67 0.73 19.39
CA PHE A 280 -3.01 1.60 18.26
C PHE A 280 -3.53 0.79 17.06
N CYS A 281 -2.85 -0.30 16.68
CA CYS A 281 -3.30 -1.18 15.58
C CYS A 281 -4.69 -1.76 15.86
N ILE A 282 -4.95 -2.23 17.10
CA ILE A 282 -6.28 -2.73 17.48
C ILE A 282 -7.33 -1.64 17.25
N LYS A 283 -7.10 -0.43 17.75
CA LYS A 283 -8.05 0.67 17.59
C LYS A 283 -8.30 1.02 16.12
N ARG A 284 -7.23 1.11 15.32
CA ARG A 284 -7.29 1.41 13.90
C ARG A 284 -8.05 0.35 13.11
N GLU A 285 -7.75 -0.94 13.34
CA GLU A 285 -8.31 -2.05 12.54
C GLU A 285 -9.72 -2.46 12.99
N THR A 286 -10.01 -2.38 14.30
CA THR A 286 -11.28 -2.86 14.85
C THR A 286 -12.29 -1.75 15.15
N THR A 287 -11.82 -0.49 15.23
CA THR A 287 -12.61 0.68 15.68
C THR A 287 -13.12 0.59 17.12
N THR A 288 -12.73 -0.43 17.87
CA THR A 288 -13.15 -0.67 19.24
C THR A 288 -12.09 -0.26 20.26
N ASP A 289 -12.47 -0.27 21.54
CA ASP A 289 -11.55 -0.04 22.67
C ASP A 289 -11.27 -1.37 23.42
N LEU A 290 -11.40 -2.50 22.71
CA LEU A 290 -11.12 -3.82 23.29
C LEU A 290 -9.63 -4.01 23.55
N THR A 291 -9.30 -4.68 24.66
CA THR A 291 -7.92 -5.08 24.95
C THR A 291 -7.50 -6.29 24.09
N PRO A 292 -6.18 -6.53 23.92
CA PRO A 292 -5.68 -7.75 23.29
C PRO A 292 -6.26 -9.03 23.88
N GLU A 293 -6.37 -9.10 25.22
CA GLU A 293 -6.90 -10.24 25.95
C GLU A 293 -8.38 -10.47 25.68
N GLN A 294 -9.17 -9.39 25.59
CA GLN A 294 -10.59 -9.47 25.25
C GLN A 294 -10.78 -9.99 23.82
N ILE A 295 -9.99 -9.48 22.85
CA ILE A 295 -10.06 -9.96 21.47
C ILE A 295 -9.62 -11.41 21.37
N HIS A 296 -8.57 -11.81 22.08
CA HIS A 296 -8.13 -13.20 22.14
C HIS A 296 -9.22 -14.13 22.70
N GLN A 297 -9.88 -13.71 23.78
CA GLN A 297 -10.98 -14.49 24.37
C GLN A 297 -12.17 -14.62 23.41
N ILE A 298 -12.55 -13.54 22.72
CA ILE A 298 -13.58 -13.60 21.66
C ILE A 298 -13.18 -14.63 20.60
N GLY A 299 -11.92 -14.61 20.16
CA GLY A 299 -11.44 -15.58 19.18
C GLY A 299 -11.53 -17.04 19.66
N LEU A 300 -11.19 -17.30 20.92
CA LEU A 300 -11.33 -18.64 21.51
C LEU A 300 -12.79 -19.09 21.58
N ASP A 301 -13.69 -18.20 21.97
CA ASP A 301 -15.12 -18.51 22.08
C ASP A 301 -15.74 -18.76 20.70
N GLU A 302 -15.35 -17.98 19.68
CA GLU A 302 -15.78 -18.17 18.29
C GLU A 302 -15.28 -19.52 17.72
N VAL A 303 -13.99 -19.85 17.90
CA VAL A 303 -13.46 -21.17 17.46
C VAL A 303 -14.24 -22.31 18.09
N LYS A 304 -14.54 -22.22 19.40
CA LYS A 304 -15.33 -23.25 20.10
C LYS A 304 -16.75 -23.35 19.54
N ARG A 305 -17.37 -22.21 19.24
CA ARG A 305 -18.71 -22.18 18.62
C ARG A 305 -18.70 -22.82 17.24
N ASP A 306 -17.75 -22.40 16.40
CA ASP A 306 -17.65 -22.89 15.03
C ASP A 306 -17.35 -24.40 14.98
N GLU A 307 -16.47 -24.89 15.85
CA GLU A 307 -16.21 -26.34 15.95
C GLU A 307 -17.45 -27.11 16.38
N ALA A 308 -18.25 -26.57 17.30
CA ALA A 308 -19.51 -27.22 17.71
C ALA A 308 -20.54 -27.26 16.58
N GLU A 309 -20.67 -26.14 15.82
CA GLU A 309 -21.56 -26.09 14.66
C GLU A 309 -21.11 -27.05 13.56
N MET A 310 -19.80 -27.05 13.24
CA MET A 310 -19.23 -27.98 12.27
C MET A 310 -19.46 -29.45 12.68
N LEU A 311 -19.29 -29.78 13.97
CA LEU A 311 -19.55 -31.10 14.45
C LEU A 311 -21.04 -31.51 14.29
N ALA A 312 -21.95 -30.59 14.59
CA ALA A 312 -23.39 -30.83 14.40
C ALA A 312 -23.74 -31.09 12.93
N ILE A 313 -23.10 -30.37 11.98
CA ILE A 313 -23.24 -30.59 10.55
C ILE A 313 -22.65 -31.94 10.15
N ALA A 314 -21.45 -32.28 10.61
CA ALA A 314 -20.80 -33.56 10.33
C ALA A 314 -21.64 -34.73 10.80
N GLN A 315 -22.24 -34.65 12.02
CA GLN A 315 -23.11 -35.66 12.57
C GLN A 315 -24.41 -35.86 11.76
N LYS A 316 -25.00 -34.76 11.25
CA LYS A 316 -26.15 -34.83 10.33
C LYS A 316 -25.81 -35.56 9.02
N LEU A 317 -24.54 -35.47 8.58
CA LEU A 317 -24.01 -36.14 7.39
C LEU A 317 -23.53 -37.60 7.70
N GLY A 318 -23.68 -38.09 8.93
CA GLY A 318 -23.32 -39.44 9.32
C GLY A 318 -21.89 -39.64 9.80
N PHE A 319 -21.13 -38.57 10.01
CA PHE A 319 -19.78 -38.65 10.57
C PHE A 319 -19.81 -38.54 12.09
N LYS A 320 -18.95 -39.32 12.77
CA LYS A 320 -18.91 -39.32 14.23
C LYS A 320 -18.18 -38.15 14.86
N ASP A 321 -17.21 -37.57 14.12
CA ASP A 321 -16.32 -36.51 14.55
C ASP A 321 -15.84 -35.67 13.38
N LEU A 322 -15.25 -34.48 13.68
CA LEU A 322 -14.70 -33.57 12.69
C LEU A 322 -13.50 -34.16 11.95
N ALA A 323 -12.72 -35.03 12.56
CA ALA A 323 -11.54 -35.62 11.93
C ALA A 323 -11.96 -36.53 10.77
N SER A 324 -12.94 -37.39 10.98
CA SER A 324 -13.51 -38.26 9.92
C SER A 324 -14.18 -37.45 8.81
N PHE A 325 -14.87 -36.36 9.15
CA PHE A 325 -15.47 -35.46 8.18
C PHE A 325 -14.39 -34.75 7.32
N ARG A 326 -13.39 -34.15 7.96
CA ARG A 326 -12.28 -33.49 7.25
C ARG A 326 -11.50 -34.45 6.34
N ALA A 327 -11.33 -35.71 6.76
CA ALA A 327 -10.68 -36.71 5.92
C ALA A 327 -11.49 -37.01 4.65
N SER A 328 -12.83 -37.04 4.74
CA SER A 328 -13.70 -37.26 3.57
C SER A 328 -13.66 -36.11 2.54
N LEU A 329 -13.30 -34.91 2.95
CA LEU A 329 -13.18 -33.73 2.03
C LEU A 329 -11.90 -33.75 1.20
N LYS A 330 -10.93 -34.62 1.52
CA LYS A 330 -9.64 -34.72 0.81
C LYS A 330 -9.65 -35.79 -0.29
N THR A 331 -10.76 -36.54 -0.42
CA THR A 331 -11.00 -37.54 -1.45
C THR A 331 -11.97 -37.00 -2.51
#